data_43c80168254906f200552ac2b2f013d0
#
_entry.id   43c80168254906f200552ac2b2f013d0
#
_cell.length_a   1.000
_cell.length_b   1.000
_cell.length_c   1.000
_cell.angle_alpha   90.00
_cell.angle_beta   90.00
_cell.angle_gamma   90.00
#
_symmetry.space_group_name_H-M   'P 1'
#
loop_
_entity.id
_entity.type
_entity.pdbx_description
1 polymer ?
#
loop_
_entity_poly.entity_id
_entity_poly.type
_entity_poly.pdbx_seq_one_letter_code
_entity_poly.pdbx_strand_id
1 'polypeptide(L)'
;MTSLPNPFIALITGAARGIGEATARRLAREPGCRLVLVDRDEALLRKLIGELTVPATLLALDLTEAGAPRRIREHVMAEHGRLDLLINNAGARWTASFFDGGWENVRRTMAINFDAPVRLTEALLPILRNCAPSAVVNVSSLGGRVARPGTGGYAASKAALIGWSDALYLEELKSRVHVALVLPGYVVTPGFPQHELLAHRATRWTVASPDEAAEAIFKAAANRVAERYVPRAYALAAVARVIAPSLVRHFLSSKGAALTTPQSATDGPGGT
;
A
#
# COMPACT_ATOMS: atom_id res chain seq x y z
N MET A 1 24.20 -1.70 -5.86
CA MET A 1 23.83 -0.37 -6.36
C MET A 1 22.32 -0.34 -6.53
N THR A 2 21.64 0.70 -6.09
CA THR A 2 20.19 0.87 -6.28
C THR A 2 19.89 1.13 -7.75
N SER A 3 18.78 0.60 -8.29
CA SER A 3 18.37 0.84 -9.68
C SER A 3 17.64 2.19 -9.85
N LEU A 4 17.39 2.92 -8.77
CA LEU A 4 16.82 4.27 -8.83
C LEU A 4 17.88 5.28 -9.30
N PRO A 5 17.53 6.25 -10.15
CA PRO A 5 18.44 7.31 -10.56
C PRO A 5 18.82 8.22 -9.36
N ASN A 6 19.84 9.04 -9.54
CA ASN A 6 20.21 10.07 -8.57
C ASN A 6 20.49 11.38 -9.33
N PRO A 7 19.69 12.44 -9.14
CA PRO A 7 18.50 12.53 -8.24
C PRO A 7 17.26 11.77 -8.77
N PHE A 8 16.29 11.51 -7.87
CA PHE A 8 15.01 10.90 -8.23
C PHE A 8 13.83 11.56 -7.51
N ILE A 9 12.67 11.50 -8.16
CA ILE A 9 11.39 12.01 -7.64
C ILE A 9 10.51 10.81 -7.29
N ALA A 10 10.04 10.74 -6.03
CA ALA A 10 9.14 9.70 -5.56
C ALA A 10 7.80 10.30 -5.11
N LEU A 11 6.70 9.75 -5.63
CA LEU A 11 5.35 10.06 -5.20
C LEU A 11 4.81 8.96 -4.30
N ILE A 12 4.25 9.34 -3.14
CA ILE A 12 3.69 8.43 -2.16
C ILE A 12 2.24 8.83 -1.89
N THR A 13 1.31 7.91 -2.09
CA THR A 13 -0.09 8.09 -1.69
C THR A 13 -0.35 7.53 -0.30
N GLY A 14 -1.27 8.15 0.46
CA GLY A 14 -1.51 7.79 1.86
C GLY A 14 -0.28 8.09 2.73
N ALA A 15 0.40 9.23 2.47
CA ALA A 15 1.69 9.56 3.05
C ALA A 15 1.63 10.13 4.47
N ALA A 16 0.43 10.55 4.94
CA ALA A 16 0.30 11.30 6.20
C ALA A 16 0.55 10.46 7.45
N ARG A 17 0.44 9.14 7.38
CA ARG A 17 0.57 8.25 8.56
C ARG A 17 0.98 6.81 8.18
N GLY A 18 1.36 6.04 9.19
CA GLY A 18 1.59 4.59 9.09
C GLY A 18 2.67 4.21 8.09
N ILE A 19 2.37 3.27 7.18
CA ILE A 19 3.33 2.76 6.19
C ILE A 19 3.77 3.88 5.22
N GLY A 20 2.86 4.77 4.81
CA GLY A 20 3.18 5.87 3.89
C GLY A 20 4.15 6.87 4.49
N GLU A 21 3.91 7.30 5.73
CA GLU A 21 4.83 8.15 6.49
C GLU A 21 6.20 7.50 6.68
N ALA A 22 6.22 6.25 7.15
CA ALA A 22 7.47 5.50 7.32
C ALA A 22 8.23 5.36 5.99
N THR A 23 7.50 5.18 4.88
CA THR A 23 8.10 5.12 3.54
C THR A 23 8.69 6.47 3.12
N ALA A 24 8.02 7.59 3.39
CA ALA A 24 8.57 8.92 3.13
C ALA A 24 9.87 9.15 3.93
N ARG A 25 9.87 8.82 5.22
CA ARG A 25 11.06 8.91 6.08
C ARG A 25 12.18 7.98 5.62
N ARG A 26 11.84 6.79 5.15
CA ARG A 26 12.83 5.83 4.62
C ARG A 26 13.49 6.34 3.34
N LEU A 27 12.70 6.84 2.39
CA LEU A 27 13.21 7.39 1.14
C LEU A 27 14.01 8.67 1.34
N ALA A 28 13.67 9.49 2.32
CA ALA A 28 14.42 10.72 2.66
C ALA A 28 15.87 10.46 3.10
N ARG A 29 16.24 9.22 3.37
CA ARG A 29 17.65 8.83 3.65
C ARG A 29 18.48 8.59 2.39
N GLU A 30 17.82 8.52 1.23
CA GLU A 30 18.51 8.26 -0.03
C GLU A 30 19.02 9.56 -0.66
N PRO A 31 20.28 9.60 -1.13
CA PRO A 31 20.84 10.78 -1.76
C PRO A 31 20.03 11.23 -2.98
N GLY A 32 19.77 12.53 -3.09
CA GLY A 32 19.06 13.12 -4.22
C GLY A 32 17.56 12.84 -4.26
N CYS A 33 16.99 12.25 -3.21
CA CYS A 33 15.55 12.04 -3.11
C CYS A 33 14.78 13.36 -3.00
N ARG A 34 13.70 13.47 -3.77
CA ARG A 34 12.66 14.49 -3.61
C ARG A 34 11.30 13.80 -3.55
N LEU A 35 10.40 14.32 -2.72
CA LEU A 35 9.14 13.66 -2.41
C LEU A 35 7.94 14.48 -2.87
N VAL A 36 6.94 13.78 -3.41
CA VAL A 36 5.57 14.28 -3.60
C VAL A 36 4.67 13.46 -2.68
N LEU A 37 4.13 14.10 -1.65
CA LEU A 37 3.33 13.45 -0.62
C LEU A 37 1.86 13.74 -0.83
N VAL A 38 1.06 12.69 -1.00
CA VAL A 38 -0.38 12.79 -1.28
C VAL A 38 -1.17 12.12 -0.17
N ASP A 39 -2.08 12.86 0.45
CA ASP A 39 -3.04 12.36 1.45
C ASP A 39 -4.22 13.35 1.53
N ARG A 40 -5.31 12.98 2.16
CA ARG A 40 -6.42 13.88 2.45
C ARG A 40 -6.17 14.77 3.69
N ASP A 41 -5.27 14.35 4.57
CA ASP A 41 -4.94 15.04 5.83
C ASP A 41 -3.77 16.01 5.63
N GLU A 42 -4.10 17.26 5.25
CA GLU A 42 -3.11 18.29 4.98
C GLU A 42 -2.26 18.64 6.21
N ALA A 43 -2.86 18.66 7.40
CA ALA A 43 -2.16 19.03 8.63
C ALA A 43 -1.03 18.03 8.95
N LEU A 44 -1.30 16.73 8.83
CA LEU A 44 -0.30 15.70 9.01
C LEU A 44 0.77 15.72 7.91
N LEU A 45 0.40 16.00 6.65
CA LEU A 45 1.39 16.16 5.57
C LEU A 45 2.32 17.34 5.84
N ARG A 46 1.81 18.50 6.26
CA ARG A 46 2.63 19.66 6.62
C ARG A 46 3.57 19.38 7.77
N LYS A 47 3.09 18.68 8.80
CA LYS A 47 3.92 18.24 9.92
C LYS A 47 5.05 17.33 9.43
N LEU A 48 4.73 16.31 8.63
CA LEU A 48 5.73 15.38 8.10
C LEU A 48 6.80 16.12 7.28
N ILE A 49 6.41 17.03 6.39
CA ILE A 49 7.35 17.82 5.58
C ILE A 49 8.30 18.64 6.47
N GLY A 50 7.80 19.23 7.54
CA GLY A 50 8.63 19.99 8.50
C GLY A 50 9.68 19.15 9.23
N GLU A 51 9.51 17.82 9.24
CA GLU A 51 10.43 16.87 9.89
C GLU A 51 11.36 16.16 8.89
N LEU A 52 11.12 16.30 7.57
CA LEU A 52 11.96 15.69 6.54
C LEU A 52 13.19 16.54 6.23
N THR A 53 14.29 15.88 5.91
CA THR A 53 15.58 16.52 5.56
C THR A 53 15.78 16.70 4.06
N VAL A 54 14.83 16.29 3.24
CA VAL A 54 14.85 16.37 1.78
C VAL A 54 13.74 17.27 1.26
N PRO A 55 13.87 17.87 0.07
CA PRO A 55 12.78 18.64 -0.53
C PRO A 55 11.52 17.79 -0.71
N ALA A 56 10.40 18.29 -0.26
CA ALA A 56 9.11 17.62 -0.39
C ALA A 56 7.99 18.62 -0.70
N THR A 57 7.07 18.23 -1.57
CA THR A 57 5.82 18.94 -1.84
C THR A 57 4.64 18.09 -1.38
N LEU A 58 3.50 18.72 -1.12
CA LEU A 58 2.28 18.02 -0.72
C LEU A 58 1.12 18.32 -1.65
N LEU A 59 0.19 17.36 -1.71
CA LEU A 59 -1.11 17.55 -2.33
C LEU A 59 -2.19 16.94 -1.41
N ALA A 60 -3.01 17.82 -0.82
CA ALA A 60 -4.13 17.40 0.00
C ALA A 60 -5.36 17.14 -0.89
N LEU A 61 -5.76 15.87 -1.06
CA LEU A 61 -6.92 15.49 -1.86
C LEU A 61 -7.41 14.07 -1.55
N ASP A 62 -8.67 13.80 -1.87
CA ASP A 62 -9.21 12.45 -1.85
C ASP A 62 -8.93 11.77 -3.21
N LEU A 63 -8.24 10.63 -3.16
CA LEU A 63 -7.88 9.86 -4.35
C LEU A 63 -9.09 9.24 -5.07
N THR A 64 -10.24 9.15 -4.40
CA THR A 64 -11.49 8.64 -5.00
C THR A 64 -12.17 9.66 -5.90
N GLU A 65 -11.82 10.95 -5.80
CA GLU A 65 -12.34 11.99 -6.68
C GLU A 65 -11.95 11.73 -8.15
N ALA A 66 -12.88 12.02 -9.07
CA ALA A 66 -12.65 11.83 -10.50
C ALA A 66 -11.44 12.62 -11.02
N GLY A 67 -11.22 13.82 -10.52
CA GLY A 67 -10.15 14.73 -10.93
C GLY A 67 -8.80 14.47 -10.25
N ALA A 68 -8.71 13.60 -9.24
CA ALA A 68 -7.49 13.39 -8.45
C ALA A 68 -6.27 13.00 -9.30
N PRO A 69 -6.34 12.01 -10.22
CA PRO A 69 -5.18 11.63 -11.03
C PRO A 69 -4.64 12.76 -11.89
N ARG A 70 -5.53 13.56 -12.49
CA ARG A 70 -5.15 14.72 -13.30
C ARG A 70 -4.44 15.78 -12.46
N ARG A 71 -5.00 16.16 -11.31
CA ARG A 71 -4.40 17.14 -10.40
C ARG A 71 -3.01 16.72 -9.92
N ILE A 72 -2.85 15.43 -9.59
CA ILE A 72 -1.55 14.88 -9.18
C ILE A 72 -0.55 14.95 -10.33
N ARG A 73 -0.95 14.56 -11.54
CA ARG A 73 -0.09 14.64 -12.72
C ARG A 73 0.36 16.06 -13.01
N GLU A 74 -0.58 17.02 -12.98
CA GLU A 74 -0.30 18.45 -13.20
C GLU A 74 0.70 18.98 -12.16
N HIS A 75 0.51 18.64 -10.87
CA HIS A 75 1.42 19.00 -9.80
C HIS A 75 2.83 18.43 -10.00
N VAL A 76 2.94 17.12 -10.28
CA VAL A 76 4.23 16.47 -10.55
C VAL A 76 4.97 17.15 -11.70
N MET A 77 4.27 17.48 -12.78
CA MET A 77 4.88 18.10 -13.93
C MET A 77 5.27 19.57 -13.68
N ALA A 78 4.46 20.33 -12.95
CA ALA A 78 4.75 21.72 -12.63
C ALA A 78 5.94 21.85 -11.66
N GLU A 79 6.01 21.03 -10.63
CA GLU A 79 7.02 21.12 -9.58
C GLU A 79 8.34 20.41 -9.92
N HIS A 80 8.28 19.33 -10.73
CA HIS A 80 9.44 18.45 -10.91
C HIS A 80 9.74 18.12 -12.38
N GLY A 81 8.77 18.15 -13.29
CA GLY A 81 8.92 17.79 -14.70
C GLY A 81 9.20 16.30 -14.95
N ARG A 82 9.28 15.48 -13.90
CA ARG A 82 9.61 14.05 -13.95
C ARG A 82 9.03 13.27 -12.78
N LEU A 83 8.95 11.95 -12.93
CA LEU A 83 8.62 11.01 -11.86
C LEU A 83 9.40 9.70 -12.08
N ASP A 84 10.10 9.25 -11.05
CA ASP A 84 10.93 8.04 -11.12
C ASP A 84 10.36 6.88 -10.30
N LEU A 85 9.56 7.20 -9.25
CA LEU A 85 8.97 6.20 -8.37
C LEU A 85 7.54 6.62 -7.98
N LEU A 86 6.57 5.76 -8.31
CA LEU A 86 5.19 5.85 -7.83
C LEU A 86 4.95 4.79 -6.75
N ILE A 87 4.50 5.19 -5.56
CA ILE A 87 4.11 4.28 -4.49
C ILE A 87 2.61 4.42 -4.22
N ASN A 88 1.83 3.49 -4.73
CA ASN A 88 0.41 3.33 -4.46
C ASN A 88 0.23 2.64 -3.10
N ASN A 89 0.27 3.43 -2.02
CA ASN A 89 0.15 2.94 -0.66
C ASN A 89 -1.21 3.28 -0.02
N ALA A 90 -1.88 4.35 -0.46
CA ALA A 90 -3.19 4.72 0.07
C ALA A 90 -4.17 3.55 0.05
N GLY A 91 -4.93 3.41 1.12
CA GLY A 91 -5.93 2.36 1.21
C GLY A 91 -6.68 2.41 2.53
N ALA A 92 -7.83 1.79 2.55
CA ALA A 92 -8.69 1.69 3.73
C ALA A 92 -9.16 0.25 3.93
N ARG A 93 -9.41 -0.09 5.20
CA ARG A 93 -9.98 -1.38 5.57
C ARG A 93 -11.23 -1.13 6.42
N TRP A 94 -12.38 -1.39 5.84
CA TRP A 94 -13.64 -1.41 6.58
C TRP A 94 -14.07 -2.85 6.79
N THR A 95 -14.12 -3.25 8.05
CA THR A 95 -14.50 -4.62 8.44
C THR A 95 -15.99 -4.66 8.69
N ALA A 96 -16.69 -5.47 7.91
CA ALA A 96 -18.11 -5.76 8.08
C ALA A 96 -18.43 -7.12 7.45
N SER A 97 -19.40 -7.87 8.02
CA SER A 97 -19.97 -9.01 7.31
C SER A 97 -20.65 -8.53 6.03
N PHE A 98 -20.84 -9.41 5.05
CA PHE A 98 -21.57 -9.01 3.83
C PHE A 98 -23.03 -8.66 4.14
N PHE A 99 -23.59 -9.27 5.16
CA PHE A 99 -24.97 -8.97 5.61
C PHE A 99 -25.08 -7.54 6.15
N ASP A 100 -24.10 -7.06 6.93
CA ASP A 100 -24.12 -5.73 7.55
C ASP A 100 -23.61 -4.63 6.61
N GLY A 101 -22.53 -4.91 5.88
CA GLY A 101 -21.86 -3.91 5.05
C GLY A 101 -22.31 -3.88 3.59
N GLY A 102 -22.89 -4.97 3.11
CA GLY A 102 -23.45 -5.13 1.77
C GLY A 102 -22.55 -4.68 0.63
N TRP A 103 -23.20 -4.32 -0.47
CA TRP A 103 -22.54 -3.81 -1.68
C TRP A 103 -21.79 -2.50 -1.44
N GLU A 104 -22.35 -1.61 -0.62
CA GLU A 104 -21.75 -0.28 -0.40
C GLU A 104 -20.35 -0.39 0.23
N ASN A 105 -20.18 -1.31 1.21
CA ASN A 105 -18.86 -1.57 1.80
C ASN A 105 -17.86 -2.11 0.76
N VAL A 106 -18.30 -2.97 -0.16
CA VAL A 106 -17.44 -3.46 -1.25
C VAL A 106 -17.08 -2.31 -2.19
N ARG A 107 -18.06 -1.54 -2.65
CA ARG A 107 -17.90 -0.44 -3.59
C ARG A 107 -16.90 0.62 -3.09
N ARG A 108 -17.09 1.14 -1.87
CA ARG A 108 -16.18 2.16 -1.29
C ARG A 108 -14.77 1.61 -1.10
N THR A 109 -14.64 0.32 -0.75
CA THR A 109 -13.33 -0.31 -0.56
C THR A 109 -12.61 -0.51 -1.90
N MET A 110 -13.33 -0.91 -2.94
CA MET A 110 -12.79 -0.99 -4.30
C MET A 110 -12.34 0.38 -4.80
N ALA A 111 -13.12 1.43 -4.60
CA ALA A 111 -12.81 2.77 -5.06
C ALA A 111 -11.45 3.28 -4.58
N ILE A 112 -11.11 3.10 -3.30
CA ILE A 112 -9.84 3.58 -2.75
C ILE A 112 -8.68 2.58 -2.94
N ASN A 113 -8.94 1.26 -2.83
CA ASN A 113 -7.87 0.26 -2.82
C ASN A 113 -7.50 -0.26 -4.22
N PHE A 114 -8.38 -0.09 -5.20
CA PHE A 114 -8.18 -0.60 -6.56
C PHE A 114 -8.36 0.49 -7.62
N ASP A 115 -9.53 1.16 -7.69
CA ASP A 115 -9.79 2.12 -8.77
C ASP A 115 -8.83 3.32 -8.70
N ALA A 116 -8.57 3.84 -7.50
CA ALA A 116 -7.68 4.97 -7.28
C ALA A 116 -6.24 4.70 -7.74
N PRO A 117 -5.55 3.62 -7.31
CA PRO A 117 -4.19 3.31 -7.78
C PRO A 117 -4.14 2.99 -9.29
N VAL A 118 -5.15 2.34 -9.86
CA VAL A 118 -5.21 2.04 -11.30
C VAL A 118 -5.30 3.34 -12.11
N ARG A 119 -6.24 4.22 -11.78
CA ARG A 119 -6.44 5.51 -12.46
C ARG A 119 -5.24 6.44 -12.29
N LEU A 120 -4.61 6.44 -11.12
CA LEU A 120 -3.41 7.24 -10.86
C LEU A 120 -2.23 6.71 -11.69
N THR A 121 -2.05 5.39 -11.73
CA THR A 121 -0.98 4.78 -12.54
C THR A 121 -1.19 5.07 -14.01
N GLU A 122 -2.42 4.95 -14.55
CA GLU A 122 -2.74 5.33 -15.92
C GLU A 122 -2.31 6.77 -16.25
N ALA A 123 -2.63 7.71 -15.36
CA ALA A 123 -2.29 9.13 -15.57
C ALA A 123 -0.78 9.42 -15.51
N LEU A 124 -0.01 8.64 -14.73
CA LEU A 124 1.42 8.86 -14.49
C LEU A 124 2.34 7.94 -15.30
N LEU A 125 1.84 6.85 -15.85
CA LEU A 125 2.62 5.87 -16.59
C LEU A 125 3.39 6.47 -17.79
N PRO A 126 2.85 7.42 -18.57
CA PRO A 126 3.62 8.07 -19.63
C PRO A 126 4.86 8.81 -19.09
N ILE A 127 4.75 9.46 -17.91
CA ILE A 127 5.89 10.15 -17.29
C ILE A 127 6.92 9.13 -16.81
N LEU A 128 6.47 8.05 -16.14
CA LEU A 128 7.35 6.98 -15.67
C LEU A 128 8.11 6.31 -16.82
N ARG A 129 7.45 6.07 -17.96
CA ARG A 129 8.10 5.52 -19.17
C ARG A 129 9.15 6.46 -19.73
N ASN A 130 8.87 7.77 -19.77
CA ASN A 130 9.84 8.77 -20.23
C ASN A 130 11.05 8.93 -19.30
N CYS A 131 10.87 8.61 -18.01
CA CYS A 131 11.92 8.68 -16.99
C CYS A 131 12.59 7.31 -16.72
N ALA A 132 12.31 6.28 -17.52
CA ALA A 132 12.86 4.95 -17.28
C ALA A 132 14.41 4.92 -17.31
N PRO A 133 15.07 4.22 -16.36
CA PRO A 133 14.50 3.22 -15.46
C PRO A 133 13.72 3.84 -14.29
N SER A 134 12.47 3.47 -14.17
CA SER A 134 11.54 3.95 -13.13
C SER A 134 10.79 2.77 -12.48
N ALA A 135 9.96 3.05 -11.47
CA ALA A 135 9.23 1.99 -10.80
C ALA A 135 7.82 2.42 -10.33
N VAL A 136 6.92 1.46 -10.29
CA VAL A 136 5.62 1.51 -9.61
C VAL A 136 5.63 0.46 -8.50
N VAL A 137 5.34 0.84 -7.27
CA VAL A 137 5.17 -0.09 -6.15
C VAL A 137 3.72 -0.04 -5.68
N ASN A 138 3.02 -1.14 -5.83
CA ASN A 138 1.65 -1.31 -5.36
C ASN A 138 1.65 -1.99 -3.98
N VAL A 139 1.15 -1.29 -2.96
CA VAL A 139 1.01 -1.85 -1.61
C VAL A 139 -0.35 -2.54 -1.50
N SER A 140 -0.33 -3.86 -1.69
CA SER A 140 -1.51 -4.69 -1.50
C SER A 140 -1.62 -5.18 -0.05
N SER A 141 -1.90 -6.44 0.18
CA SER A 141 -1.97 -7.08 1.49
C SER A 141 -1.93 -8.60 1.36
N LEU A 142 -1.46 -9.28 2.41
CA LEU A 142 -1.72 -10.72 2.56
C LEU A 142 -3.22 -11.04 2.50
N GLY A 143 -4.07 -10.11 2.96
CA GLY A 143 -5.53 -10.24 2.89
C GLY A 143 -6.09 -10.43 1.48
N GLY A 144 -5.37 -10.00 0.43
CA GLY A 144 -5.71 -10.28 -0.96
C GLY A 144 -5.42 -11.72 -1.39
N ARG A 145 -4.55 -12.44 -0.70
CA ARG A 145 -4.27 -13.87 -0.93
C ARG A 145 -5.05 -14.77 0.04
N VAL A 146 -5.23 -14.32 1.30
CA VAL A 146 -5.86 -15.09 2.39
C VAL A 146 -6.95 -14.25 3.03
N ALA A 147 -8.16 -14.38 2.51
CA ALA A 147 -9.33 -13.65 3.01
C ALA A 147 -9.81 -14.20 4.36
N ARG A 148 -10.42 -13.34 5.17
CA ARG A 148 -10.98 -13.65 6.49
C ARG A 148 -12.44 -13.21 6.58
N PRO A 149 -13.22 -13.78 7.50
CA PRO A 149 -14.55 -13.29 7.79
C PRO A 149 -14.55 -11.78 8.07
N GLY A 150 -15.59 -11.08 7.62
CA GLY A 150 -15.74 -9.63 7.79
C GLY A 150 -14.81 -8.76 6.91
N THR A 151 -13.95 -9.35 6.07
CA THR A 151 -13.02 -8.59 5.22
C THR A 151 -13.29 -8.73 3.73
N GLY A 152 -14.49 -9.13 3.32
CA GLY A 152 -14.82 -9.47 1.93
C GLY A 152 -14.48 -8.37 0.93
N GLY A 153 -14.94 -7.14 1.15
CA GLY A 153 -14.63 -6.00 0.29
C GLY A 153 -13.13 -5.67 0.24
N TYR A 154 -12.48 -5.69 1.40
CA TYR A 154 -11.03 -5.46 1.49
C TYR A 154 -10.22 -6.56 0.76
N ALA A 155 -10.54 -7.82 1.03
CA ALA A 155 -9.85 -8.94 0.39
C ALA A 155 -10.02 -8.93 -1.13
N ALA A 156 -11.25 -8.65 -1.62
CA ALA A 156 -11.53 -8.52 -3.04
C ALA A 156 -10.72 -7.39 -3.68
N SER A 157 -10.69 -6.19 -3.06
CA SER A 157 -9.95 -5.04 -3.59
C SER A 157 -8.43 -5.28 -3.65
N LYS A 158 -7.88 -5.91 -2.62
CA LYS A 158 -6.45 -6.23 -2.58
C LYS A 158 -6.08 -7.39 -3.51
N ALA A 159 -6.98 -8.36 -3.73
CA ALA A 159 -6.81 -9.41 -4.73
C ALA A 159 -6.86 -8.84 -6.16
N ALA A 160 -7.78 -7.92 -6.44
CA ALA A 160 -7.84 -7.22 -7.72
C ALA A 160 -6.53 -6.46 -8.00
N LEU A 161 -6.00 -5.72 -7.01
CA LEU A 161 -4.74 -5.00 -7.14
C LEU A 161 -3.56 -5.95 -7.40
N ILE A 162 -3.54 -7.15 -6.81
CA ILE A 162 -2.52 -8.18 -7.06
C ILE A 162 -2.56 -8.61 -8.53
N GLY A 163 -3.71 -9.08 -9.02
CA GLY A 163 -3.84 -9.58 -10.39
C GLY A 163 -3.53 -8.52 -11.44
N TRP A 164 -4.00 -7.28 -11.22
CA TRP A 164 -3.67 -6.16 -12.10
C TRP A 164 -2.18 -5.80 -12.08
N SER A 165 -1.53 -5.84 -10.92
CA SER A 165 -0.09 -5.56 -10.81
C SER A 165 0.75 -6.61 -11.55
N ASP A 166 0.36 -7.88 -11.48
CA ASP A 166 1.02 -8.98 -12.19
C ASP A 166 0.94 -8.77 -13.73
N ALA A 167 -0.25 -8.38 -14.23
CA ALA A 167 -0.43 -8.07 -15.65
C ALA A 167 0.41 -6.87 -16.08
N LEU A 168 0.33 -5.75 -15.31
CA LEU A 168 1.09 -4.54 -15.60
C LEU A 168 2.61 -4.79 -15.57
N TYR A 169 3.10 -5.63 -14.66
CA TYR A 169 4.52 -6.04 -14.63
C TYR A 169 4.97 -6.63 -15.97
N LEU A 170 4.16 -7.54 -16.54
CA LEU A 170 4.47 -8.18 -17.82
C LEU A 170 4.39 -7.18 -19.01
N GLU A 171 3.41 -6.28 -18.99
CA GLU A 171 3.24 -5.25 -20.00
C GLU A 171 4.42 -4.26 -20.05
N GLU A 172 4.96 -3.91 -18.87
CA GLU A 172 6.01 -2.89 -18.74
C GLU A 172 7.45 -3.43 -18.84
N LEU A 173 7.64 -4.72 -19.06
CA LEU A 173 9.00 -5.30 -19.18
C LEU A 173 9.87 -4.61 -20.23
N LYS A 174 9.29 -4.21 -21.38
CA LYS A 174 10.01 -3.57 -22.48
C LYS A 174 10.24 -2.07 -22.23
N SER A 175 9.37 -1.41 -21.49
CA SER A 175 9.46 0.02 -21.20
C SER A 175 10.47 0.36 -20.12
N ARG A 176 11.01 -0.65 -19.42
CA ARG A 176 11.91 -0.52 -18.27
C ARG A 176 11.27 0.18 -17.06
N VAL A 177 9.95 0.22 -16.99
CA VAL A 177 9.20 0.56 -15.77
C VAL A 177 9.08 -0.71 -14.94
N HIS A 178 9.69 -0.74 -13.76
CA HIS A 178 9.56 -1.89 -12.87
C HIS A 178 8.26 -1.80 -12.08
N VAL A 179 7.43 -2.82 -12.14
CA VAL A 179 6.22 -2.91 -11.32
C VAL A 179 6.48 -3.90 -10.19
N ALA A 180 6.30 -3.44 -8.95
CA ALA A 180 6.51 -4.25 -7.76
C ALA A 180 5.23 -4.33 -6.91
N LEU A 181 5.04 -5.46 -6.28
CA LEU A 181 3.94 -5.74 -5.36
C LEU A 181 4.50 -5.98 -3.95
N VAL A 182 4.03 -5.22 -2.97
CA VAL A 182 4.34 -5.45 -1.56
C VAL A 182 3.06 -5.89 -0.84
N LEU A 183 3.16 -7.01 -0.11
CA LEU A 183 2.03 -7.64 0.59
C LEU A 183 2.30 -7.64 2.11
N PRO A 184 2.00 -6.54 2.81
CA PRO A 184 2.03 -6.54 4.26
C PRO A 184 0.97 -7.49 4.83
N GLY A 185 1.32 -8.18 5.92
CA GLY A 185 0.37 -8.83 6.78
C GLY A 185 -0.14 -7.89 7.86
N TYR A 186 0.08 -8.24 9.12
CA TYR A 186 -0.19 -7.33 10.24
C TYR A 186 0.94 -6.32 10.38
N VAL A 187 0.61 -5.03 10.29
CA VAL A 187 1.54 -3.93 10.53
C VAL A 187 0.93 -3.03 11.60
N VAL A 188 1.71 -2.67 12.61
CA VAL A 188 1.28 -1.74 13.65
C VAL A 188 1.15 -0.35 13.05
N THR A 189 -0.08 0.16 12.99
CA THR A 189 -0.34 1.53 12.53
C THR A 189 -1.33 2.20 13.48
N PRO A 190 -1.44 3.54 13.50
CA PRO A 190 -2.39 4.23 14.36
C PRO A 190 -3.84 3.74 14.22
N GLY A 191 -4.25 3.35 12.99
CA GLY A 191 -5.57 2.78 12.72
C GLY A 191 -5.67 1.27 12.96
N PHE A 192 -4.56 0.59 13.36
CA PHE A 192 -4.54 -0.86 13.53
C PHE A 192 -3.44 -1.29 14.54
N PRO A 193 -3.63 -1.05 15.85
CA PRO A 193 -2.56 -1.11 16.86
C PRO A 193 -2.02 -2.51 17.21
N GLN A 194 -2.66 -3.61 16.84
CA GLN A 194 -2.16 -5.01 17.00
C GLN A 194 -1.75 -5.42 18.42
N HIS A 195 -2.28 -4.80 19.47
CA HIS A 195 -1.86 -5.05 20.87
C HIS A 195 -1.96 -6.52 21.28
N GLU A 196 -3.03 -7.21 20.88
CA GLU A 196 -3.26 -8.61 21.22
C GLU A 196 -2.22 -9.53 20.59
N LEU A 197 -1.89 -9.32 19.31
CA LEU A 197 -0.91 -10.14 18.62
C LEU A 197 0.51 -9.91 19.15
N LEU A 198 0.82 -8.69 19.59
CA LEU A 198 2.12 -8.34 20.17
C LEU A 198 2.29 -8.91 21.59
N ALA A 199 1.19 -9.04 22.35
CA ALA A 199 1.21 -9.55 23.71
C ALA A 199 1.62 -11.04 23.79
N HIS A 200 1.34 -11.81 22.75
CA HIS A 200 1.62 -13.25 22.74
C HIS A 200 2.92 -13.59 22.00
N ARG A 201 3.83 -14.30 22.66
CA ARG A 201 5.13 -14.74 22.08
C ARG A 201 4.97 -15.54 20.80
N ALA A 202 3.90 -16.33 20.69
CA ALA A 202 3.61 -17.18 19.51
C ALA A 202 3.15 -16.40 18.29
N THR A 203 2.63 -15.17 18.43
CA THR A 203 2.07 -14.36 17.32
C THR A 203 2.85 -13.08 17.04
N ARG A 204 3.64 -12.56 17.97
CA ARG A 204 4.37 -11.29 17.80
C ARG A 204 5.28 -11.26 16.55
N TRP A 205 5.83 -12.39 16.14
CA TRP A 205 6.68 -12.50 14.95
C TRP A 205 5.90 -12.36 13.64
N THR A 206 4.56 -12.45 13.71
CA THR A 206 3.67 -12.23 12.57
C THR A 206 3.34 -10.76 12.35
N VAL A 207 3.73 -9.88 13.27
CA VAL A 207 3.46 -8.45 13.22
C VAL A 207 4.73 -7.71 12.83
N ALA A 208 4.63 -6.88 11.78
CA ALA A 208 5.71 -6.03 11.33
C ALA A 208 5.53 -4.59 11.83
N SER A 209 6.61 -3.83 11.87
CA SER A 209 6.58 -2.39 12.06
C SER A 209 6.31 -1.66 10.73
N PRO A 210 5.86 -0.39 10.76
CA PRO A 210 5.80 0.45 9.57
C PRO A 210 7.16 0.59 8.87
N ASP A 211 8.25 0.64 9.63
CA ASP A 211 9.62 0.74 9.09
C ASP A 211 10.05 -0.51 8.32
N GLU A 212 9.67 -1.71 8.78
CA GLU A 212 9.91 -2.95 8.05
C GLU A 212 9.13 -2.98 6.73
N ALA A 213 7.90 -2.48 6.72
CA ALA A 213 7.10 -2.35 5.51
C ALA A 213 7.71 -1.31 4.55
N ALA A 214 8.15 -0.16 5.07
CA ALA A 214 8.83 0.89 4.30
C ALA A 214 10.14 0.39 3.67
N GLU A 215 10.94 -0.35 4.42
CA GLU A 215 12.17 -0.98 3.90
C GLU A 215 11.86 -2.02 2.81
N ALA A 216 10.77 -2.77 2.94
CA ALA A 216 10.36 -3.71 1.92
C ALA A 216 9.90 -2.99 0.64
N ILE A 217 9.17 -1.87 0.74
CA ILE A 217 8.76 -1.01 -0.36
C ILE A 217 9.99 -0.45 -1.08
N PHE A 218 10.93 0.14 -0.33
CA PHE A 218 12.18 0.64 -0.88
C PHE A 218 12.95 -0.45 -1.63
N LYS A 219 13.18 -1.61 -1.01
CA LYS A 219 13.90 -2.74 -1.63
C LYS A 219 13.16 -3.32 -2.84
N ALA A 220 11.83 -3.29 -2.87
CA ALA A 220 11.07 -3.72 -4.03
C ALA A 220 11.37 -2.82 -5.25
N ALA A 221 11.37 -1.50 -5.05
CA ALA A 221 11.74 -0.54 -6.10
C ALA A 221 13.22 -0.61 -6.46
N ALA A 222 14.11 -0.45 -5.46
CA ALA A 222 15.54 -0.28 -5.67
C ALA A 222 16.27 -1.53 -6.20
N ASN A 223 15.81 -2.72 -5.80
CA ASN A 223 16.41 -4.00 -6.21
C ASN A 223 15.58 -4.72 -7.29
N ARG A 224 14.54 -4.07 -7.83
CA ARG A 224 13.63 -4.61 -8.86
C ARG A 224 13.05 -5.97 -8.49
N VAL A 225 12.57 -6.12 -7.24
CA VAL A 225 11.93 -7.35 -6.76
C VAL A 225 10.43 -7.26 -7.02
N ALA A 226 9.90 -8.16 -7.84
CA ALA A 226 8.51 -8.11 -8.30
C ALA A 226 7.49 -8.32 -7.18
N GLU A 227 7.74 -9.21 -6.22
CA GLU A 227 6.81 -9.49 -5.11
C GLU A 227 7.52 -9.62 -3.77
N ARG A 228 6.98 -8.99 -2.71
CA ARG A 228 7.50 -9.05 -1.34
C ARG A 228 6.39 -9.18 -0.31
N TYR A 229 6.51 -10.16 0.57
CA TYR A 229 5.69 -10.31 1.78
C TYR A 229 6.38 -9.68 3.00
N VAL A 230 5.59 -9.10 3.90
CA VAL A 230 6.08 -8.48 5.14
C VAL A 230 5.23 -8.91 6.34
N PRO A 231 5.75 -9.71 7.28
CA PRO A 231 7.00 -10.49 7.23
C PRO A 231 7.08 -11.51 6.09
N ARG A 232 8.31 -11.88 5.69
CA ARG A 232 8.53 -12.83 4.56
C ARG A 232 7.84 -14.19 4.74
N ALA A 233 7.70 -14.65 5.98
CA ALA A 233 7.05 -15.92 6.30
C ALA A 233 5.59 -16.01 5.80
N TYR A 234 4.94 -14.87 5.56
CA TYR A 234 3.58 -14.87 5.01
C TYR A 234 3.47 -15.42 3.57
N ALA A 235 4.57 -15.51 2.84
CA ALA A 235 4.60 -16.23 1.57
C ALA A 235 4.15 -17.70 1.73
N LEU A 236 4.50 -18.34 2.86
CA LEU A 236 4.06 -19.72 3.14
C LEU A 236 2.54 -19.82 3.32
N ALA A 237 1.92 -18.81 3.95
CA ALA A 237 0.46 -18.78 4.08
C ALA A 237 -0.24 -18.59 2.72
N ALA A 238 0.32 -17.78 1.83
CA ALA A 238 -0.18 -17.60 0.47
C ALA A 238 -0.06 -18.92 -0.33
N VAL A 239 1.08 -19.60 -0.27
CA VAL A 239 1.30 -20.89 -0.91
C VAL A 239 0.36 -21.96 -0.34
N ALA A 240 0.23 -22.06 0.99
CA ALA A 240 -0.68 -23.01 1.63
C ALA A 240 -2.13 -22.78 1.19
N ARG A 241 -2.55 -21.53 0.99
CA ARG A 241 -3.90 -21.20 0.49
C ARG A 241 -4.16 -21.74 -0.92
N VAL A 242 -3.14 -21.81 -1.77
CA VAL A 242 -3.24 -22.35 -3.13
C VAL A 242 -3.23 -23.88 -3.11
N ILE A 243 -2.30 -24.51 -2.38
CA ILE A 243 -2.09 -25.95 -2.39
C ILE A 243 -3.16 -26.69 -1.57
N ALA A 244 -3.58 -26.12 -0.42
CA ALA A 244 -4.50 -26.75 0.53
C ALA A 244 -5.67 -25.82 0.90
N PRO A 245 -6.52 -25.39 -0.06
CA PRO A 245 -7.54 -24.37 0.18
C PRO A 245 -8.58 -24.77 1.23
N SER A 246 -8.97 -26.03 1.27
CA SER A 246 -9.96 -26.54 2.25
C SER A 246 -9.40 -26.53 3.67
N LEU A 247 -8.14 -26.92 3.85
CA LEU A 247 -7.46 -26.92 5.16
C LEU A 247 -7.34 -25.48 5.69
N VAL A 248 -6.90 -24.54 4.84
CA VAL A 248 -6.78 -23.14 5.24
C VAL A 248 -8.15 -22.53 5.57
N ARG A 249 -9.20 -22.84 4.81
CA ARG A 249 -10.56 -22.38 5.12
C ARG A 249 -11.05 -22.95 6.45
N HIS A 250 -10.82 -24.24 6.70
CA HIS A 250 -11.20 -24.87 7.97
C HIS A 250 -10.48 -24.19 9.16
N PHE A 251 -9.17 -23.97 9.05
CA PHE A 251 -8.39 -23.26 10.07
C PHE A 251 -8.93 -21.85 10.33
N LEU A 252 -9.23 -21.08 9.27
CA LEU A 252 -9.73 -19.72 9.38
C LEU A 252 -11.18 -19.64 9.88
N SER A 253 -11.98 -20.69 9.75
CA SER A 253 -13.35 -20.79 10.28
C SER A 253 -13.40 -21.25 11.73
N SER A 254 -12.35 -21.87 12.27
CA SER A 254 -12.27 -22.36 13.62
C SER A 254 -12.13 -21.26 14.66
N LYS A 255 -12.56 -21.53 15.92
CA LYS A 255 -12.42 -20.57 17.03
C LYS A 255 -10.97 -20.14 17.30
N GLY A 256 -9.98 -20.92 16.86
CA GLY A 256 -8.54 -20.57 16.91
C GLY A 256 -8.18 -19.37 16.01
N ALA A 257 -8.96 -19.10 14.97
CA ALA A 257 -8.78 -17.91 14.15
C ALA A 257 -9.23 -16.61 14.85
N ALA A 258 -10.05 -16.71 15.90
CA ALA A 258 -10.47 -15.57 16.71
C ALA A 258 -9.29 -14.87 17.40
N LEU A 259 -8.24 -15.61 17.76
CA LEU A 259 -7.01 -15.08 18.33
C LEU A 259 -6.19 -14.21 17.34
N THR A 260 -6.51 -14.31 16.05
CA THR A 260 -5.81 -13.56 14.98
C THR A 260 -6.70 -12.49 14.33
N THR A 261 -7.93 -12.33 14.80
CA THR A 261 -8.84 -11.29 14.32
C THR A 261 -8.89 -10.19 15.39
N PRO A 262 -8.20 -9.06 15.20
CA PRO A 262 -8.35 -7.94 16.13
C PRO A 262 -9.83 -7.56 16.18
N GLN A 263 -10.37 -7.46 17.38
CA GLN A 263 -11.71 -6.86 17.56
C GLN A 263 -11.65 -5.48 16.91
N SER A 264 -12.53 -5.23 15.96
CA SER A 264 -12.67 -3.92 15.36
C SER A 264 -12.90 -2.92 16.51
N ALA A 265 -12.03 -1.94 16.64
CA ALA A 265 -12.45 -0.71 17.25
C ALA A 265 -13.74 -0.32 16.50
N THR A 266 -14.85 -0.31 17.18
CA THR A 266 -16.10 0.21 16.66
C THR A 266 -15.79 1.64 16.25
N ASP A 267 -15.72 1.87 14.94
CA ASP A 267 -15.67 3.21 14.39
C ASP A 267 -16.95 3.92 14.84
N GLY A 268 -16.82 4.73 15.86
CA GLY A 268 -17.84 5.69 16.22
C GLY A 268 -18.08 6.60 15.01
N PRO A 269 -19.30 7.11 14.81
CA PRO A 269 -19.61 8.05 13.75
C PRO A 269 -18.97 9.40 14.11
N GLY A 270 -17.73 9.62 13.66
CA GLY A 270 -17.01 10.84 14.01
C GLY A 270 -15.69 10.96 13.27
N GLY A 271 -15.77 11.29 12.00
CA GLY A 271 -14.61 11.58 11.20
C GLY A 271 -15.01 12.09 9.82
N THR A 272 -15.71 13.26 9.84
CA THR A 272 -15.87 14.12 8.67
C THR A 272 -14.53 14.65 8.18
#